data_d5630fc2f6e4692d5088bda8f3064aeb
#
_entry.id   d5630fc2f6e4692d5088bda8f3064aeb
#
_cell.length_a   1.000
_cell.length_b   1.000
_cell.length_c   1.000
_cell.angle_alpha   90.00
_cell.angle_beta   90.00
_cell.angle_gamma   90.00
#
_symmetry.space_group_name_H-M   'P 1'
#
loop_
_entity.id
_entity.type
_entity.pdbx_description
1 polymer ?
#
loop_
_entity_poly.entity_id
_entity_poly.type
_entity_poly.pdbx_seq_one_letter_code
_entity_poly.pdbx_strand_id
1 'polypeptide(L)'
;MELSLKRPICFFDIESTGVNVVKDRIVEISILKIYPNGNRESRTWLVNPEMPIPPETTAIHGISDEKVANEPTFKQLAHRIHDMIKDADLAG
;
A
#
# COMPACT_ATOMS: atom_id res chain seq x y z
N MET A 1 -7.52 17.84 -14.95
CA MET A 1 -8.31 18.45 -13.86
C MET A 1 -7.37 19.19 -12.92
N GLU A 2 -7.73 20.40 -12.62
CA GLU A 2 -6.96 21.24 -11.71
C GLU A 2 -7.46 21.04 -10.28
N LEU A 3 -6.53 20.76 -9.37
CA LEU A 3 -6.86 20.56 -7.95
C LEU A 3 -6.29 21.73 -7.14
N SER A 4 -7.15 22.40 -6.41
CA SER A 4 -6.73 23.46 -5.48
C SER A 4 -6.40 22.85 -4.14
N LEU A 5 -5.20 22.27 -4.03
CA LEU A 5 -4.75 21.63 -2.80
C LEU A 5 -3.98 22.61 -1.92
N LYS A 6 -4.29 22.64 -0.63
CA LYS A 6 -3.49 23.34 0.38
C LYS A 6 -2.47 22.41 1.02
N ARG A 7 -2.71 21.11 0.97
CA ARG A 7 -1.87 20.05 1.50
C ARG A 7 -1.73 18.98 0.45
N PRO A 8 -0.66 18.16 0.48
CA PRO A 8 -0.60 16.98 -0.37
C PRO A 8 -1.78 16.07 -0.12
N ILE A 9 -2.16 15.29 -1.13
CA ILE A 9 -3.16 14.22 -0.99
C ILE A 9 -2.53 12.89 -1.39
N CYS A 10 -2.80 11.85 -0.62
CA CYS A 10 -2.33 10.50 -0.89
C CYS A 10 -3.49 9.59 -1.25
N PHE A 11 -3.35 8.90 -2.37
CA PHE A 11 -4.28 7.85 -2.81
C PHE A 11 -3.64 6.49 -2.58
N PHE A 12 -4.44 5.54 -2.08
CA PHE A 12 -3.96 4.20 -1.76
C PHE A 12 -4.60 3.15 -2.66
N ASP A 13 -3.79 2.15 -3.03
CA ASP A 13 -4.27 0.92 -3.63
C ASP A 13 -3.61 -0.23 -2.88
N ILE A 14 -4.42 -1.19 -2.39
CA ILE A 14 -3.97 -2.24 -1.49
C ILE A 14 -4.38 -3.60 -2.04
N GLU A 15 -3.44 -4.55 -2.03
CA GLU A 15 -3.73 -5.97 -2.23
C GLU A 15 -3.51 -6.69 -0.90
N SER A 16 -4.32 -7.73 -0.66
CA SER A 16 -4.31 -8.44 0.62
C SER A 16 -4.42 -9.95 0.42
N THR A 17 -4.33 -10.70 1.51
CA THR A 17 -4.53 -12.15 1.50
C THR A 17 -6.00 -12.53 1.32
N GLY A 18 -6.93 -11.59 1.47
CA GLY A 18 -8.37 -11.82 1.33
C GLY A 18 -9.18 -10.64 1.80
N VAL A 19 -10.48 -10.84 1.99
CA VAL A 19 -11.43 -9.76 2.32
C VAL A 19 -11.81 -9.67 3.79
N ASN A 20 -11.31 -10.56 4.64
CA ASN A 20 -11.62 -10.57 6.06
C ASN A 20 -10.71 -9.57 6.79
N VAL A 21 -11.28 -8.46 7.25
CA VAL A 21 -10.50 -7.37 7.87
C VAL A 21 -9.84 -7.75 9.20
N VAL A 22 -10.26 -8.84 9.83
CA VAL A 22 -9.67 -9.32 11.09
C VAL A 22 -8.51 -10.29 10.84
N LYS A 23 -8.65 -11.18 9.86
CA LYS A 23 -7.70 -12.29 9.61
C LYS A 23 -6.73 -11.99 8.48
N ASP A 24 -7.16 -11.25 7.47
CA ASP A 24 -6.35 -11.03 6.28
C ASP A 24 -5.39 -9.86 6.46
N ARG A 25 -4.27 -9.91 5.72
CA ARG A 25 -3.19 -8.95 5.84
C ARG A 25 -2.78 -8.42 4.48
N ILE A 26 -2.20 -7.25 4.47
CA ILE A 26 -1.70 -6.58 3.27
C ILE A 26 -0.51 -7.34 2.70
N VAL A 27 -0.49 -7.52 1.37
CA VAL A 27 0.64 -8.08 0.62
C VAL A 27 1.29 -7.05 -0.31
N GLU A 28 0.56 -6.00 -0.67
CA GLU A 28 1.10 -4.89 -1.47
C GLU A 28 0.38 -3.62 -1.11
N ILE A 29 1.11 -2.52 -1.02
CA ILE A 29 0.54 -1.19 -0.84
C ILE A 29 1.18 -0.23 -1.84
N SER A 30 0.35 0.45 -2.62
CA SER A 30 0.77 1.51 -3.53
C SER A 30 0.21 2.83 -3.06
N ILE A 31 1.05 3.87 -3.04
CA ILE A 31 0.65 5.21 -2.64
C ILE A 31 1.02 6.18 -3.74
N LEU A 32 0.04 6.94 -4.19
CA LEU A 32 0.25 8.09 -5.08
C LEU A 32 0.03 9.36 -4.28
N LYS A 33 1.07 10.16 -4.15
CA LYS A 33 1.04 11.45 -3.43
C LYS A 33 1.08 12.58 -4.44
N ILE A 34 0.09 13.47 -4.38
CA ILE A 34 0.01 14.65 -5.24
C ILE A 34 0.20 15.88 -4.36
N TYR A 35 1.19 16.70 -4.73
CA TYR A 35 1.55 17.92 -4.00
C TYR A 35 0.73 19.12 -4.51
N PRO A 36 0.59 20.19 -3.69
CA PRO A 36 -0.13 21.39 -4.10
C PRO A 36 0.40 22.02 -5.38
N ASN A 37 1.69 21.87 -5.69
CA ASN A 37 2.31 22.40 -6.90
C ASN A 37 2.10 21.50 -8.13
N GLY A 38 1.35 20.41 -8.01
CA GLY A 38 1.10 19.47 -9.10
C GLY A 38 2.12 18.35 -9.23
N ASN A 39 3.20 18.40 -8.49
CA ASN A 39 4.18 17.30 -8.50
C ASN A 39 3.55 16.03 -7.94
N ARG A 40 4.07 14.87 -8.38
CA ARG A 40 3.59 13.56 -7.99
C ARG A 40 4.74 12.69 -7.51
N GLU A 41 4.46 11.89 -6.50
CA GLU A 41 5.36 10.85 -6.02
C GLU A 41 4.58 9.55 -5.90
N SER A 42 5.10 8.46 -6.47
CA SER A 42 4.45 7.16 -6.42
C SER A 42 5.41 6.14 -5.81
N ARG A 43 4.90 5.35 -4.88
CA ARG A 43 5.67 4.27 -4.26
C ARG A 43 4.81 3.04 -4.11
N THR A 44 5.43 1.86 -4.34
CA THR A 44 4.81 0.57 -4.16
C THR A 44 5.72 -0.31 -3.31
N TRP A 45 5.16 -0.94 -2.30
CA TRP A 45 5.87 -1.91 -1.47
C TRP A 45 5.15 -3.24 -1.51
N LEU A 46 5.91 -4.31 -1.72
CA LEU A 46 5.47 -5.66 -1.40
C LEU A 46 5.67 -5.86 0.10
N VAL A 47 4.74 -6.58 0.72
CA VAL A 47 4.72 -6.77 2.18
C VAL A 47 4.62 -8.25 2.47
N ASN A 48 5.47 -8.73 3.37
CA ASN A 48 5.34 -10.09 3.89
C ASN A 48 4.17 -10.13 4.87
N PRO A 49 3.08 -10.84 4.55
CA PRO A 49 1.89 -10.86 5.41
C PRO A 49 2.06 -11.74 6.64
N GLU A 50 3.17 -12.48 6.76
CA GLU A 50 3.42 -13.42 7.86
C GLU A 50 2.32 -14.48 7.99
N MET A 51 1.67 -14.80 6.87
CA MET A 51 0.69 -15.87 6.75
C MET A 51 0.64 -16.36 5.31
N PRO A 52 0.17 -17.59 5.06
CA PRO A 52 0.01 -18.08 3.70
C PRO A 52 -0.99 -17.24 2.90
N ILE A 53 -0.69 -17.02 1.63
CA ILE A 53 -1.61 -16.38 0.70
C ILE A 53 -2.43 -17.48 0.04
N PRO A 54 -3.77 -17.46 0.16
CA PRO A 54 -4.59 -18.48 -0.50
C PRO A 54 -4.33 -18.50 -2.01
N PRO A 55 -4.20 -19.69 -2.64
CA PRO A 55 -3.94 -19.78 -4.07
C PRO A 55 -4.97 -19.04 -4.93
N GLU A 56 -6.24 -19.05 -4.54
CA GLU A 56 -7.30 -18.32 -5.24
C GLU A 56 -7.09 -16.80 -5.19
N THR A 57 -6.52 -16.30 -4.11
CA THR A 57 -6.21 -14.87 -3.98
C THR A 57 -5.00 -14.52 -4.85
N THR A 58 -3.97 -15.35 -4.87
CA THR A 58 -2.82 -15.20 -5.75
C THR A 58 -3.25 -15.18 -7.22
N ALA A 59 -4.25 -15.99 -7.59
CA ALA A 59 -4.79 -16.01 -8.94
C ALA A 59 -5.41 -14.67 -9.35
N ILE A 60 -5.87 -13.87 -8.39
CA ILE A 60 -6.48 -12.57 -8.65
C ILE A 60 -5.42 -11.48 -8.85
N HIS A 61 -4.47 -11.35 -7.91
CA HIS A 61 -3.51 -10.24 -7.95
C HIS A 61 -2.08 -10.64 -8.35
N GLY A 62 -1.83 -11.94 -8.55
CA GLY A 62 -0.53 -12.41 -9.02
C GLY A 62 0.59 -12.42 -7.99
N ILE A 63 0.29 -12.14 -6.72
CA ILE A 63 1.30 -12.12 -5.66
C ILE A 63 1.30 -13.46 -4.94
N SER A 64 2.41 -14.18 -5.01
CA SER A 64 2.59 -15.50 -4.40
C SER A 64 3.38 -15.40 -3.10
N ASP A 65 3.36 -16.49 -2.33
CA ASP A 65 4.16 -16.59 -1.11
C ASP A 65 5.64 -16.35 -1.39
N GLU A 66 6.15 -16.86 -2.51
CA GLU A 66 7.56 -16.69 -2.87
C GLU A 66 7.93 -15.23 -3.12
N LYS A 67 7.03 -14.46 -3.70
CA LYS A 67 7.29 -13.05 -3.99
C LYS A 67 7.46 -12.19 -2.75
N VAL A 68 6.80 -12.58 -1.66
CA VAL A 68 6.81 -11.77 -0.43
C VAL A 68 7.65 -12.40 0.69
N ALA A 69 8.22 -13.57 0.48
CA ALA A 69 8.95 -14.32 1.51
C ALA A 69 10.12 -13.53 2.11
N ASN A 70 10.81 -12.74 1.29
CA ASN A 70 11.96 -11.95 1.72
C ASN A 70 11.65 -10.46 1.80
N GLU A 71 10.38 -10.08 1.71
CA GLU A 71 9.96 -8.70 1.80
C GLU A 71 9.73 -8.30 3.26
N PRO A 72 9.81 -7.01 3.59
CA PRO A 72 9.54 -6.57 4.96
C PRO A 72 8.10 -6.78 5.35
N THR A 73 7.87 -6.94 6.66
CA THR A 73 6.52 -6.97 7.22
C THR A 73 5.93 -5.57 7.23
N PHE A 74 4.60 -5.47 7.38
CA PHE A 74 3.95 -4.17 7.51
C PHE A 74 4.53 -3.37 8.69
N LYS A 75 4.79 -4.03 9.80
CA LYS A 75 5.38 -3.39 10.99
C LYS A 75 6.73 -2.75 10.65
N GLN A 76 7.56 -3.42 9.86
CA GLN A 76 8.86 -2.90 9.44
C GLN A 76 8.73 -1.73 8.47
N LEU A 77 7.69 -1.72 7.64
CA LEU A 77 7.42 -0.68 6.66
C LEU A 77 6.67 0.53 7.23
N ALA A 78 5.98 0.37 8.36
CA ALA A 78 5.07 1.38 8.90
C ALA A 78 5.74 2.76 9.01
N HIS A 79 7.01 2.80 9.41
CA HIS A 79 7.76 4.05 9.55
C HIS A 79 7.89 4.79 8.20
N ARG A 80 8.24 4.07 7.13
CA ARG A 80 8.40 4.66 5.79
C ARG A 80 7.07 5.15 5.25
N ILE A 81 6.02 4.37 5.46
CA ILE A 81 4.67 4.73 5.03
C ILE A 81 4.20 5.97 5.80
N HIS A 82 4.41 5.99 7.11
CA HIS A 82 4.06 7.14 7.95
C HIS A 82 4.78 8.41 7.47
N ASP A 83 6.07 8.33 7.18
CA ASP A 83 6.85 9.48 6.71
C ASP A 83 6.30 10.05 5.40
N MET A 84 5.79 9.19 4.53
CA MET A 84 5.23 9.63 3.26
C MET A 84 3.89 10.34 3.41
N ILE A 85 3.04 9.90 4.37
CA ILE A 85 1.65 10.36 4.44
C ILE A 85 1.38 11.36 5.58
N LYS A 86 2.32 11.59 6.49
CA LYS A 86 2.10 12.36 7.71
C LYS A 86 1.66 13.80 7.48
N ASP A 87 2.01 14.39 6.34
CA ASP A 87 1.68 15.77 5.98
C ASP A 87 0.54 15.87 4.96
N ALA A 88 -0.12 14.76 4.65
CA ALA A 88 -1.07 14.68 3.56
C ALA A 88 -2.48 14.33 4.04
N ASP A 89 -3.47 14.74 3.27
CA ASP A 89 -4.82 14.21 3.38
C ASP A 89 -4.88 12.84 2.71
N LEU A 90 -5.72 11.94 3.21
CA LEU A 90 -5.77 10.57 2.74
C LEU A 90 -7.07 10.32 1.97
N ALA A 91 -6.95 9.65 0.82
CA ALA A 91 -8.07 9.21 0.00
C ALA A 91 -7.87 7.75 -0.39
N GLY A 92 -8.91 6.95 -0.23
CA GLY A 92 -8.85 5.51 -0.49
C GLY A 92 -9.38 5.09 -1.83
#